data_84bb2e41d7fc41d5c46d31257bd0d441
#
_entry.id   84bb2e41d7fc41d5c46d31257bd0d441
#
_cell.length_a   1.000
_cell.length_b   1.000
_cell.length_c   1.000
_cell.angle_alpha   90.00
_cell.angle_beta   90.00
_cell.angle_gamma   90.00
#
_symmetry.space_group_name_H-M   'P 1'
#
loop_
_entity.id
_entity.type
_entity.pdbx_description
1 polymer ?
#
loop_
_entity_poly.entity_id
_entity_poly.type
_entity_poly.pdbx_seq_one_letter_code
_entity_poly.pdbx_strand_id
1 'polypeptide(L)'
;WMGIFIIFIALVAGSRGIKSTIALVISIYIILFFDISLIMNGFNNIVITILTVILCTIYSTLILYGYSKMSLINMISVSVSFVFVSILVKLMSIGLNISGYNLENVGELILVIGKVWKLNIENLLFSTVAISALGASMDVSVSIASALREIQSLNKDVSSKKLFKSGMSIGRDIIGTMVN
;
A
#
# COMPACT_ATOMS: atom_id res chain seq x y z
N TRP A 1 -17.77 -12.00 -13.30
CA TRP A 1 -17.12 -12.32 -12.02
C TRP A 1 -16.94 -11.08 -11.15
N MET A 2 -16.41 -9.96 -11.65
CA MET A 2 -16.24 -8.72 -10.87
C MET A 2 -17.55 -8.19 -10.28
N GLY A 3 -18.66 -8.21 -11.03
CA GLY A 3 -19.96 -7.74 -10.52
C GLY A 3 -20.47 -8.58 -9.34
N ILE A 4 -20.33 -9.90 -9.42
CA ILE A 4 -20.73 -10.83 -8.34
C ILE A 4 -19.87 -10.56 -7.08
N PHE A 5 -18.57 -10.36 -7.26
CA PHE A 5 -17.64 -10.03 -6.19
C PHE A 5 -18.00 -8.71 -5.48
N ILE A 6 -18.32 -7.67 -6.25
CA ILE A 6 -18.74 -6.36 -5.71
C ILE A 6 -20.05 -6.50 -4.91
N ILE A 7 -21.03 -7.22 -5.45
CA ILE A 7 -22.30 -7.48 -4.76
C ILE A 7 -22.08 -8.24 -3.47
N PHE A 8 -21.21 -9.27 -3.50
CA PHE A 8 -20.88 -10.05 -2.31
C PHE A 8 -20.23 -9.19 -1.22
N ILE A 9 -19.25 -8.36 -1.58
CA ILE A 9 -18.61 -7.43 -0.65
C ILE A 9 -19.62 -6.42 -0.08
N ALA A 10 -20.51 -5.88 -0.91
CA ALA A 10 -21.54 -4.95 -0.47
C ALA A 10 -22.51 -5.58 0.55
N LEU A 11 -22.87 -6.85 0.34
CA LEU A 11 -23.73 -7.60 1.25
C LEU A 11 -23.05 -7.93 2.58
N VAL A 12 -21.78 -8.35 2.55
CA VAL A 12 -21.05 -8.80 3.76
C VAL A 12 -20.52 -7.61 4.56
N ALA A 13 -19.88 -6.64 3.91
CA ALA A 13 -19.19 -5.54 4.57
C ALA A 13 -19.99 -4.21 4.60
N GLY A 14 -21.18 -4.18 4.02
CA GLY A 14 -22.07 -3.03 3.99
C GLY A 14 -21.42 -1.78 3.37
N SER A 15 -21.74 -0.60 3.91
CA SER A 15 -21.25 0.68 3.39
C SER A 15 -19.72 0.84 3.44
N ARG A 16 -19.05 0.18 4.39
CA ARG A 16 -17.57 0.20 4.47
C ARG A 16 -16.94 -0.61 3.34
N GLY A 17 -17.54 -1.76 3.00
CA GLY A 17 -17.07 -2.59 1.88
C GLY A 17 -17.19 -1.86 0.54
N ILE A 18 -18.28 -1.14 0.32
CA ILE A 18 -18.45 -0.32 -0.90
C ILE A 18 -17.38 0.76 -0.99
N LYS A 19 -17.11 1.49 0.10
CA LYS A 19 -16.05 2.50 0.14
C LYS A 19 -14.67 1.92 -0.13
N SER A 20 -14.36 0.74 0.45
CA SER A 20 -13.10 0.03 0.22
C SER A 20 -12.95 -0.38 -1.24
N THR A 21 -14.01 -0.91 -1.85
CA THR A 21 -14.00 -1.31 -3.26
C THR A 21 -13.81 -0.10 -4.19
N ILE A 22 -14.47 1.03 -3.91
CA ILE A 22 -14.27 2.27 -4.66
C ILE A 22 -12.83 2.75 -4.52
N ALA A 23 -12.28 2.77 -3.30
CA ALA A 23 -10.89 3.16 -3.07
C ALA A 23 -9.91 2.28 -3.85
N LEU A 24 -10.14 0.95 -3.88
CA LEU A 24 -9.33 -0.01 -4.62
C LEU A 24 -9.39 0.26 -6.13
N VAL A 25 -10.58 0.40 -6.70
CA VAL A 25 -10.74 0.67 -8.15
C VAL A 25 -10.01 1.94 -8.56
N ILE A 26 -10.11 3.00 -7.75
CA ILE A 26 -9.45 4.26 -8.07
C ILE A 26 -7.93 4.16 -7.85
N SER A 27 -7.46 3.41 -6.86
CA SER A 27 -6.03 3.14 -6.70
C SER A 27 -5.46 2.41 -7.92
N ILE A 28 -6.17 1.40 -8.44
CA ILE A 28 -5.78 0.71 -9.68
C ILE A 28 -5.74 1.69 -10.85
N TYR A 29 -6.74 2.56 -10.97
CA TYR A 29 -6.77 3.56 -12.02
C TYR A 29 -5.59 4.53 -11.94
N ILE A 30 -5.25 5.02 -10.74
CA ILE A 30 -4.09 5.90 -10.52
C ILE A 30 -2.79 5.17 -10.89
N ILE A 31 -2.62 3.92 -10.48
CA ILE A 31 -1.42 3.14 -10.81
C ILE A 31 -1.30 2.96 -12.33
N LEU A 32 -2.35 2.54 -13.00
CA LEU A 32 -2.30 2.27 -14.45
C LEU A 32 -2.12 3.53 -15.28
N PHE A 33 -2.85 4.59 -14.99
CA PHE A 33 -2.88 5.78 -15.84
C PHE A 33 -1.92 6.88 -15.40
N PHE A 34 -1.56 6.96 -14.13
CA PHE A 34 -0.63 7.95 -13.64
C PHE A 34 0.79 7.37 -13.51
N ASP A 35 0.98 6.31 -12.71
CA ASP A 35 2.31 5.76 -12.44
C ASP A 35 2.95 5.18 -13.71
N ILE A 36 2.30 4.20 -14.33
CA ILE A 36 2.83 3.53 -15.52
C ILE A 36 3.00 4.52 -16.68
N SER A 37 2.02 5.41 -16.92
CA SER A 37 2.08 6.37 -18.02
C SER A 37 3.26 7.34 -17.87
N LEU A 38 3.52 7.86 -16.68
CA LEU A 38 4.64 8.77 -16.44
C LEU A 38 5.99 8.06 -16.51
N ILE A 39 6.07 6.83 -16.00
CA ILE A 39 7.27 6.01 -16.13
C ILE A 39 7.59 5.75 -17.62
N MET A 40 6.60 5.42 -18.43
CA MET A 40 6.77 5.20 -19.88
C MET A 40 7.18 6.48 -20.62
N ASN A 41 6.83 7.65 -20.14
CA ASN A 41 7.27 8.93 -20.70
C ASN A 41 8.70 9.34 -20.27
N GLY A 42 9.43 8.47 -19.57
CA GLY A 42 10.82 8.67 -19.21
C GLY A 42 11.07 9.47 -17.94
N PHE A 43 10.04 9.71 -17.14
CA PHE A 43 10.21 10.32 -15.82
C PHE A 43 10.93 9.37 -14.85
N ASN A 44 11.52 9.93 -13.79
CA ASN A 44 12.22 9.11 -12.81
C ASN A 44 11.23 8.19 -12.05
N ASN A 45 11.37 6.88 -12.25
CA ASN A 45 10.49 5.85 -11.68
C ASN A 45 10.33 6.01 -10.16
N ILE A 46 11.42 6.23 -9.43
CA ILE A 46 11.40 6.32 -7.96
C ILE A 46 10.55 7.50 -7.51
N VAL A 47 10.72 8.66 -8.14
CA VAL A 47 9.96 9.88 -7.79
C VAL A 47 8.48 9.69 -8.08
N ILE A 48 8.16 9.16 -9.27
CA ILE A 48 6.76 8.91 -9.66
C ILE A 48 6.10 7.91 -8.72
N THR A 49 6.77 6.80 -8.40
CA THR A 49 6.24 5.79 -7.48
C THR A 49 5.98 6.36 -6.08
N ILE A 50 6.90 7.17 -5.55
CA ILE A 50 6.69 7.83 -4.24
C ILE A 50 5.45 8.75 -4.31
N LEU A 51 5.30 9.51 -5.38
CA LEU A 51 4.16 10.40 -5.57
C LEU A 51 2.85 9.62 -5.70
N THR A 52 2.84 8.54 -6.46
CA THR A 52 1.69 7.62 -6.60
C THR A 52 1.29 7.01 -5.27
N VAL A 53 2.25 6.54 -4.48
CA VAL A 53 2.02 5.97 -3.15
C VAL A 53 1.38 7.00 -2.21
N ILE A 54 1.90 8.21 -2.18
CA ILE A 54 1.34 9.30 -1.36
C ILE A 54 -0.09 9.62 -1.81
N LEU A 55 -0.34 9.77 -3.10
CA LEU A 55 -1.67 10.02 -3.65
C LEU A 55 -2.66 8.90 -3.29
N CYS A 56 -2.29 7.64 -3.52
CA CYS A 56 -3.11 6.48 -3.17
C CYS A 56 -3.42 6.44 -1.66
N THR A 57 -2.43 6.72 -0.81
CA THR A 57 -2.60 6.74 0.65
C THR A 57 -3.60 7.82 1.09
N ILE A 58 -3.41 9.05 0.62
CA ILE A 58 -4.29 10.18 0.96
C ILE A 58 -5.72 9.85 0.55
N TYR A 59 -5.88 9.45 -0.69
CA TYR A 59 -7.17 9.23 -1.31
C TYR A 59 -7.93 8.05 -0.67
N SER A 60 -7.29 6.88 -0.55
CA SER A 60 -7.91 5.71 0.07
C SER A 60 -8.29 5.96 1.52
N THR A 61 -7.43 6.64 2.27
CA THR A 61 -7.71 6.98 3.68
C THR A 61 -8.87 7.96 3.80
N LEU A 62 -8.97 8.95 2.92
CA LEU A 62 -10.10 9.89 2.91
C LEU A 62 -11.43 9.22 2.57
N ILE A 63 -11.44 8.26 1.65
CA ILE A 63 -12.66 7.51 1.32
C ILE A 63 -13.10 6.64 2.48
N LEU A 64 -12.15 5.95 3.15
CA LEU A 64 -12.46 5.02 4.23
C LEU A 64 -12.93 5.75 5.50
N TYR A 65 -12.22 6.78 5.92
CA TYR A 65 -12.40 7.44 7.20
C TYR A 65 -12.98 8.86 7.12
N GLY A 66 -13.05 9.44 5.92
CA GLY A 66 -13.42 10.84 5.72
C GLY A 66 -12.39 11.80 6.32
N TYR A 67 -12.77 13.05 6.50
CA TYR A 67 -11.97 14.08 7.17
C TYR A 67 -12.03 13.88 8.69
N SER A 68 -11.10 13.11 9.25
CA SER A 68 -11.04 12.81 10.68
C SER A 68 -9.59 12.78 11.19
N LYS A 69 -9.41 12.92 12.52
CA LYS A 69 -8.09 12.75 13.15
C LYS A 69 -7.50 11.37 12.85
N MET A 70 -8.36 10.36 12.71
CA MET A 70 -7.99 9.01 12.35
C MET A 70 -7.39 8.92 10.94
N SER A 71 -7.95 9.67 10.01
CA SER A 71 -7.44 9.80 8.65
C SER A 71 -6.01 10.34 8.64
N LEU A 72 -5.75 11.42 9.37
CA LEU A 72 -4.40 11.99 9.48
C LEU A 72 -3.40 11.01 10.10
N ILE A 73 -3.78 10.34 11.19
CA ILE A 73 -2.91 9.35 11.84
C ILE A 73 -2.58 8.22 10.86
N ASN A 74 -3.56 7.70 10.14
CA ASN A 74 -3.36 6.63 9.17
C ASN A 74 -2.45 7.08 8.01
N MET A 75 -2.67 8.27 7.46
CA MET A 75 -1.81 8.83 6.41
C MET A 75 -0.36 8.94 6.85
N ILE A 76 -0.11 9.47 8.06
CA ILE A 76 1.24 9.61 8.61
C ILE A 76 1.86 8.23 8.83
N SER A 77 1.13 7.29 9.42
CA SER A 77 1.62 5.94 9.71
C SER A 77 2.02 5.20 8.45
N VAL A 78 1.17 5.20 7.42
CA VAL A 78 1.47 4.56 6.14
C VAL A 78 2.63 5.24 5.43
N SER A 79 2.70 6.58 5.44
CA SER A 79 3.81 7.32 4.82
C SER A 79 5.15 7.01 5.49
N VAL A 80 5.20 6.97 6.83
CA VAL A 80 6.42 6.60 7.58
C VAL A 80 6.81 5.16 7.30
N SER A 81 5.84 4.23 7.32
CA SER A 81 6.10 2.82 6.97
C SER A 81 6.64 2.68 5.56
N PHE A 82 6.08 3.43 4.60
CA PHE A 82 6.54 3.43 3.22
C PHE A 82 7.99 3.91 3.08
N VAL A 83 8.36 5.01 3.74
CA VAL A 83 9.75 5.50 3.74
C VAL A 83 10.69 4.44 4.30
N PHE A 84 10.32 3.80 5.40
CA PHE A 84 11.13 2.74 6.00
C PHE A 84 11.30 1.54 5.06
N VAL A 85 10.21 1.06 4.47
CA VAL A 85 10.26 -0.04 3.48
C VAL A 85 11.10 0.33 2.27
N SER A 86 10.96 1.56 1.74
CA SER A 86 11.76 2.03 0.60
C SER A 86 13.25 2.02 0.88
N ILE A 87 13.66 2.41 2.09
CA ILE A 87 15.05 2.35 2.53
C ILE A 87 15.51 0.89 2.61
N LEU A 88 14.73 0.00 3.20
CA LEU A 88 15.05 -1.43 3.28
C LEU A 88 15.19 -2.07 1.90
N VAL A 89 14.26 -1.81 0.99
CA VAL A 89 14.31 -2.33 -0.38
C VAL A 89 15.58 -1.85 -1.09
N LYS A 90 15.94 -0.58 -0.94
CA LYS A 90 17.18 -0.04 -1.54
C LYS A 90 18.44 -0.67 -0.95
N LEU A 91 18.49 -0.86 0.36
CA LEU A 91 19.61 -1.54 1.03
C LEU A 91 19.74 -3.00 0.58
N MET A 92 18.62 -3.71 0.47
CA MET A 92 18.59 -5.09 0.00
C MET A 92 18.98 -5.20 -1.48
N SER A 93 18.53 -4.27 -2.32
CA SER A 93 18.91 -4.22 -3.75
C SER A 93 20.43 -4.10 -3.90
N ILE A 94 21.07 -3.23 -3.11
CA ILE A 94 22.52 -3.07 -3.12
C ILE A 94 23.23 -4.31 -2.57
N GLY A 95 22.77 -4.85 -1.45
CA GLY A 95 23.43 -5.98 -0.76
C GLY A 95 23.31 -7.32 -1.51
N LEU A 96 22.22 -7.54 -2.21
CA LEU A 96 21.93 -8.79 -2.92
C LEU A 96 22.13 -8.68 -4.45
N ASN A 97 22.59 -7.54 -4.96
CA ASN A 97 22.74 -7.29 -6.40
C ASN A 97 21.48 -7.67 -7.20
N ILE A 98 20.30 -7.30 -6.68
CA ILE A 98 19.01 -7.62 -7.32
C ILE A 98 18.86 -6.72 -8.53
N SER A 99 19.15 -7.25 -9.71
CA SER A 99 19.06 -6.51 -10.98
C SER A 99 17.71 -6.63 -11.68
N GLY A 100 16.81 -7.49 -11.18
CA GLY A 100 15.52 -7.78 -11.82
C GLY A 100 15.62 -8.69 -13.06
N TYR A 101 16.83 -9.04 -13.49
CA TYR A 101 17.06 -9.90 -14.66
C TYR A 101 17.00 -11.41 -14.33
N ASN A 102 16.93 -11.78 -13.07
CA ASN A 102 16.98 -13.18 -12.61
C ASN A 102 15.62 -13.88 -12.60
N LEU A 103 14.58 -13.27 -13.17
CA LEU A 103 13.25 -13.87 -13.29
C LEU A 103 13.20 -14.76 -14.53
N GLU A 104 13.43 -16.08 -14.36
CA GLU A 104 13.59 -17.06 -15.43
C GLU A 104 12.49 -17.05 -16.50
N ASN A 105 11.24 -16.73 -16.14
CA ASN A 105 10.11 -16.77 -17.09
C ASN A 105 9.70 -15.41 -17.65
N VAL A 106 10.29 -14.32 -17.18
CA VAL A 106 9.90 -12.95 -17.56
C VAL A 106 11.07 -12.19 -18.19
N GLY A 107 12.28 -12.78 -18.13
CA GLY A 107 13.53 -12.13 -18.54
C GLY A 107 13.51 -11.61 -19.98
N GLU A 108 13.01 -12.41 -20.95
CA GLU A 108 12.93 -11.98 -22.34
C GLU A 108 11.94 -10.82 -22.52
N LEU A 109 10.78 -10.89 -21.87
CA LEU A 109 9.73 -9.87 -21.98
C LEU A 109 10.18 -8.56 -21.33
N ILE A 110 10.87 -8.64 -20.18
CA ILE A 110 11.49 -7.50 -19.50
C ILE A 110 12.62 -6.90 -20.35
N LEU A 111 13.45 -7.73 -20.99
CA LEU A 111 14.51 -7.25 -21.87
C LEU A 111 13.96 -6.53 -23.10
N VAL A 112 12.89 -7.04 -23.68
CA VAL A 112 12.22 -6.39 -24.82
C VAL A 112 11.62 -5.06 -24.39
N ILE A 113 10.86 -5.05 -23.29
CA ILE A 113 10.27 -3.82 -22.74
C ILE A 113 11.36 -2.82 -22.36
N GLY A 114 12.39 -3.23 -21.67
CA GLY A 114 13.51 -2.37 -21.27
C GLY A 114 14.25 -1.75 -22.46
N LYS A 115 14.46 -2.52 -23.55
CA LYS A 115 15.10 -2.02 -24.77
C LYS A 115 14.20 -1.10 -25.60
N VAL A 116 12.94 -1.47 -25.76
CA VAL A 116 11.97 -0.69 -26.56
C VAL A 116 11.62 0.64 -25.88
N TRP A 117 11.39 0.61 -24.57
CA TRP A 117 10.93 1.78 -23.80
C TRP A 117 12.06 2.49 -23.04
N LYS A 118 13.32 2.02 -23.17
CA LYS A 118 14.49 2.55 -22.42
C LYS A 118 14.27 2.62 -20.90
N LEU A 119 13.49 1.70 -20.36
CA LEU A 119 13.17 1.64 -18.93
C LEU A 119 14.30 0.98 -18.16
N ASN A 120 14.63 1.53 -16.99
CA ASN A 120 15.53 0.90 -16.05
C ASN A 120 14.75 -0.18 -15.26
N ILE A 121 15.10 -1.45 -15.49
CA ILE A 121 14.40 -2.60 -14.93
C ILE A 121 14.52 -2.64 -13.40
N GLU A 122 15.68 -2.25 -12.84
CA GLU A 122 15.88 -2.17 -11.40
C GLU A 122 14.89 -1.18 -10.76
N ASN A 123 14.71 -0.01 -11.38
CA ASN A 123 13.76 1.00 -10.91
C ASN A 123 12.31 0.53 -11.06
N LEU A 124 11.99 -0.23 -12.11
CA LEU A 124 10.66 -0.80 -12.30
C LEU A 124 10.34 -1.84 -11.22
N LEU A 125 11.31 -2.68 -10.89
CA LEU A 125 11.20 -3.64 -9.80
C LEU A 125 10.98 -2.92 -8.46
N PHE A 126 11.73 -1.85 -8.19
CA PHE A 126 11.51 -1.01 -7.01
C PHE A 126 10.07 -0.50 -6.96
N SER A 127 9.54 0.03 -8.07
CA SER A 127 8.17 0.54 -8.14
C SER A 127 7.14 -0.55 -7.82
N THR A 128 7.31 -1.74 -8.39
CA THR A 128 6.41 -2.88 -8.17
C THR A 128 6.41 -3.31 -6.70
N VAL A 129 7.59 -3.46 -6.09
CA VAL A 129 7.72 -3.81 -4.67
C VAL A 129 7.15 -2.73 -3.78
N ALA A 130 7.41 -1.46 -4.09
CA ALA A 130 6.91 -0.32 -3.33
C ALA A 130 5.37 -0.23 -3.34
N ILE A 131 4.73 -0.42 -4.50
CA ILE A 131 3.26 -0.44 -4.62
C ILE A 131 2.66 -1.63 -3.88
N SER A 132 3.29 -2.80 -3.96
CA SER A 132 2.86 -3.99 -3.21
C SER A 132 2.96 -3.79 -1.70
N ALA A 133 4.06 -3.20 -1.24
CA ALA A 133 4.28 -2.88 0.17
C ALA A 133 3.28 -1.83 0.69
N LEU A 134 2.86 -0.87 -0.17
CA LEU A 134 1.80 0.08 0.17
C LEU A 134 0.50 -0.65 0.51
N GLY A 135 0.06 -1.59 -0.34
CA GLY A 135 -1.16 -2.35 -0.11
C GLY A 135 -1.13 -3.06 1.25
N ALA A 136 -0.07 -3.83 1.52
CA ALA A 136 0.10 -4.53 2.79
C ALA A 136 0.14 -3.57 4.00
N SER A 137 0.86 -2.46 3.90
CA SER A 137 0.97 -1.46 4.98
C SER A 137 -0.37 -0.77 5.25
N MET A 138 -1.16 -0.49 4.22
CA MET A 138 -2.51 0.07 4.38
C MET A 138 -3.44 -0.87 5.11
N ASP A 139 -3.47 -2.14 4.73
CA ASP A 139 -4.37 -3.15 5.34
C ASP A 139 -4.08 -3.31 6.83
N VAL A 140 -2.80 -3.40 7.20
CA VAL A 140 -2.38 -3.48 8.61
C VAL A 140 -2.74 -2.19 9.37
N SER A 141 -2.42 -1.03 8.81
CA SER A 141 -2.68 0.26 9.45
C SER A 141 -4.17 0.50 9.67
N VAL A 142 -5.00 0.21 8.66
CA VAL A 142 -6.47 0.33 8.72
C VAL A 142 -7.04 -0.61 9.77
N SER A 143 -6.56 -1.85 9.84
CA SER A 143 -7.02 -2.86 10.79
C SER A 143 -6.70 -2.47 12.23
N ILE A 144 -5.45 -2.06 12.51
CA ILE A 144 -5.05 -1.59 13.84
C ILE A 144 -5.85 -0.34 14.24
N ALA A 145 -5.97 0.62 13.33
CA ALA A 145 -6.68 1.86 13.56
C ALA A 145 -8.16 1.62 13.89
N SER A 146 -8.82 0.72 13.18
CA SER A 146 -10.22 0.34 13.42
C SER A 146 -10.40 -0.32 14.78
N ALA A 147 -9.53 -1.26 15.14
CA ALA A 147 -9.57 -1.95 16.42
C ALA A 147 -9.32 -0.99 17.62
N LEU A 148 -8.34 -0.08 17.49
CA LEU A 148 -8.09 0.93 18.53
C LEU A 148 -9.27 1.88 18.70
N ARG A 149 -9.93 2.27 17.62
CA ARG A 149 -11.13 3.10 17.67
C ARG A 149 -12.27 2.38 18.39
N GLU A 150 -12.43 1.09 18.19
CA GLU A 150 -13.44 0.30 18.90
C GLU A 150 -13.15 0.23 20.39
N ILE A 151 -11.90 -0.07 20.77
CA ILE A 151 -11.48 -0.05 22.20
C ILE A 151 -11.75 1.31 22.84
N GLN A 152 -11.45 2.40 22.14
CA GLN A 152 -11.69 3.75 22.64
C GLN A 152 -13.18 4.10 22.74
N SER A 153 -14.02 3.56 21.86
CA SER A 153 -15.48 3.78 21.89
C SER A 153 -16.14 3.08 23.08
N LEU A 154 -15.62 1.91 23.44
CA LEU A 154 -16.11 1.11 24.57
C LEU A 154 -15.66 1.67 25.92
N ASN A 155 -14.49 2.28 25.97
CA ASN A 155 -13.93 2.86 27.20
C ASN A 155 -13.24 4.21 26.90
N LYS A 156 -13.95 5.30 27.15
CA LYS A 156 -13.48 6.67 26.86
C LYS A 156 -12.28 7.09 27.71
N ASP A 157 -12.10 6.47 28.88
CA ASP A 157 -11.05 6.81 29.85
C ASP A 157 -9.78 5.96 29.69
N VAL A 158 -9.66 5.22 28.58
CA VAL A 158 -8.45 4.45 28.29
C VAL A 158 -7.24 5.36 28.14
N SER A 159 -6.21 5.13 28.94
CA SER A 159 -4.96 5.89 28.83
C SER A 159 -4.25 5.62 27.50
N SER A 160 -3.58 6.64 26.95
CA SER A 160 -2.80 6.53 25.72
C SER A 160 -1.77 5.39 25.74
N LYS A 161 -1.19 5.13 26.93
CA LYS A 161 -0.24 4.02 27.12
C LYS A 161 -0.88 2.64 26.94
N LYS A 162 -2.11 2.45 27.41
CA LYS A 162 -2.87 1.21 27.20
C LYS A 162 -3.25 1.05 25.73
N LEU A 163 -3.71 2.12 25.08
CA LEU A 163 -4.02 2.10 23.63
C LEU A 163 -2.78 1.74 22.81
N PHE A 164 -1.63 2.32 23.10
CA PHE A 164 -0.38 1.98 22.43
C PHE A 164 -0.01 0.51 22.60
N LYS A 165 -0.09 -0.03 23.83
CA LYS A 165 0.20 -1.43 24.10
C LYS A 165 -0.76 -2.37 23.36
N SER A 166 -2.05 -2.04 23.33
CA SER A 166 -3.06 -2.80 22.58
C SER A 166 -2.78 -2.77 21.08
N GLY A 167 -2.44 -1.59 20.52
CA GLY A 167 -2.09 -1.47 19.10
C GLY A 167 -0.85 -2.30 18.73
N MET A 168 0.17 -2.31 19.58
CA MET A 168 1.36 -3.15 19.38
C MET A 168 1.04 -4.65 19.44
N SER A 169 0.14 -5.07 20.35
CA SER A 169 -0.30 -6.47 20.40
C SER A 169 -1.05 -6.87 19.14
N ILE A 170 -2.05 -6.08 18.74
CA ILE A 170 -2.84 -6.31 17.53
C ILE A 170 -1.93 -6.35 16.30
N GLY A 171 -0.98 -5.42 16.20
CA GLY A 171 -0.03 -5.38 15.08
C GLY A 171 0.83 -6.65 15.00
N ARG A 172 1.30 -7.17 16.14
CA ARG A 172 2.06 -8.45 16.18
C ARG A 172 1.21 -9.63 15.71
N ASP A 173 -0.03 -9.69 16.16
CA ASP A 173 -0.94 -10.78 15.80
C ASP A 173 -1.23 -10.77 14.29
N ILE A 174 -1.49 -9.59 13.72
CA ILE A 174 -1.70 -9.42 12.27
C ILE A 174 -0.45 -9.83 11.48
N ILE A 175 0.73 -9.33 11.87
CA ILE A 175 2.00 -9.68 11.20
C ILE A 175 2.26 -11.18 11.32
N GLY A 176 2.01 -11.77 12.49
CA GLY A 176 2.18 -13.21 12.70
C GLY A 176 1.32 -14.06 11.75
N THR A 177 0.13 -13.60 11.42
CA THR A 177 -0.76 -14.29 10.46
C THR A 177 -0.38 -14.05 8.99
N MET A 178 0.24 -12.90 8.68
CA MET A 178 0.66 -12.56 7.31
C MET A 178 1.97 -13.21 6.89
N VAL A 179 2.86 -13.51 7.84
CA VAL A 179 4.19 -14.11 7.57
C VAL A 179 4.11 -15.63 7.43
N ASN A 180 3.04 -16.24 7.86
CA ASN A 180 2.83 -17.70 7.77
C ASN A 180 2.14 -18.09 6.47
#